data_159b10a3a86a256c15c451e216b558fa
#
_entry.id   159b10a3a86a256c15c451e216b558fa
#
_cell.length_a   1.000
_cell.length_b   1.000
_cell.length_c   1.000
_cell.angle_alpha   90.00
_cell.angle_beta   90.00
_cell.angle_gamma   90.00
#
_symmetry.space_group_name_H-M   'P 1'
#
loop_
_entity.id
_entity.type
_entity.pdbx_description
1 polymer ?
#
loop_
_entity_poly.entity_id
_entity_poly.type
_entity_poly.pdbx_seq_one_letter_code
_entity_poly.pdbx_strand_id
1 'polypeptide(L)'
;MLVLKTTSYYVVFIRKKRFGGDNMALVPYVVEQDGRGERSYDIYSRLLKDRIIFLGDEVNDQTASLVVAQMLFLEADDPDKDIHLYINSPGGSVTAGMAIYDTMQYIKADVSTICIGMAASMGAFLLSSGAPGKRLALPNAEIMIHQPS
;
A
#
# COMPACT_ATOMS: atom_id res chain seq x y z
N MET A 1 -5.62 -3.26 -24.99
CA MET A 1 -6.33 -3.66 -23.77
C MET A 1 -6.01 -5.13 -23.51
N LEU A 2 -5.41 -5.42 -22.38
CA LEU A 2 -5.18 -6.80 -21.93
C LEU A 2 -6.23 -7.12 -20.87
N VAL A 3 -6.94 -8.23 -21.04
CA VAL A 3 -7.97 -8.68 -20.09
C VAL A 3 -7.57 -10.06 -19.58
N LEU A 4 -7.36 -10.15 -18.27
CA LEU A 4 -7.18 -11.42 -17.57
C LEU A 4 -8.49 -11.76 -16.86
N LYS A 5 -9.09 -12.88 -17.21
CA LYS A 5 -10.40 -13.29 -16.68
C LYS A 5 -10.25 -14.48 -15.74
N THR A 6 -10.82 -14.36 -14.55
CA THR A 6 -11.13 -15.48 -13.64
C THR A 6 -12.65 -15.65 -13.56
N THR A 7 -13.14 -16.63 -12.80
CA THR A 7 -14.58 -16.91 -12.66
C THR A 7 -15.38 -15.75 -12.06
N SER A 8 -14.73 -14.89 -11.26
CA SER A 8 -15.40 -13.80 -10.50
C SER A 8 -14.83 -12.41 -10.77
N TYR A 9 -13.71 -12.29 -11.49
CA TYR A 9 -13.02 -11.03 -11.71
C TYR A 9 -12.50 -10.91 -13.14
N TYR A 10 -12.46 -9.66 -13.63
CA TYR A 10 -11.65 -9.30 -14.80
C TYR A 10 -10.60 -8.29 -14.35
N VAL A 11 -9.41 -8.41 -14.90
CA VAL A 11 -8.39 -7.36 -14.77
C VAL A 11 -8.26 -6.70 -16.14
N VAL A 12 -8.54 -5.42 -16.18
CA VAL A 12 -8.50 -4.61 -17.40
C VAL A 12 -7.38 -3.58 -17.28
N PHE A 13 -6.42 -3.64 -18.18
CA PHE A 13 -5.36 -2.64 -18.28
C PHE A 13 -5.82 -1.51 -19.20
N ILE A 14 -6.21 -0.39 -18.61
CA ILE A 14 -6.61 0.80 -19.36
C ILE A 14 -5.41 1.73 -19.51
N ARG A 15 -5.00 1.97 -20.74
CA ARG A 15 -3.96 2.95 -21.05
C ARG A 15 -4.58 4.35 -20.96
N LYS A 16 -4.35 5.08 -19.88
CA LYS A 16 -4.65 6.51 -19.86
C LYS A 16 -3.60 7.24 -20.72
N LYS A 17 -4.04 7.78 -21.86
CA LYS A 17 -3.23 8.78 -22.58
C LYS A 17 -3.25 10.09 -21.76
N ARG A 18 -2.10 10.52 -21.31
CA ARG A 18 -1.93 11.88 -20.80
C ARG A 18 -1.48 12.79 -21.96
N PHE A 19 -2.09 13.96 -22.05
CA PHE A 19 -1.54 15.03 -22.86
C PHE A 19 -0.24 15.52 -22.19
N GLY A 20 0.90 15.30 -22.82
CA GLY A 20 2.23 15.69 -22.31
C GLY A 20 3.05 14.54 -21.76
N GLY A 21 3.73 13.85 -22.59
CA GLY A 21 5.05 13.20 -22.60
C GLY A 21 5.54 12.37 -21.41
N ASP A 22 4.88 12.26 -20.27
CA ASP A 22 5.37 11.47 -19.14
C ASP A 22 4.76 10.06 -19.13
N ASN A 23 5.65 9.05 -19.04
CA ASN A 23 5.28 7.65 -18.87
C ASN A 23 4.60 7.47 -17.51
N MET A 24 3.27 7.60 -17.47
CA MET A 24 2.51 7.14 -16.31
C MET A 24 2.44 5.62 -16.31
N ALA A 25 2.79 5.01 -15.17
CA ALA A 25 2.55 3.61 -14.93
C ALA A 25 1.06 3.27 -15.20
N LEU A 26 0.84 2.17 -15.91
CA LEU A 26 -0.50 1.65 -16.14
C LEU A 26 -1.07 1.15 -14.82
N VAL A 27 -2.17 1.77 -14.36
CA VAL A 27 -2.92 1.27 -13.22
C VAL A 27 -4.04 0.38 -13.76
N PRO A 28 -4.00 -0.94 -13.50
CA PRO A 28 -5.06 -1.83 -13.96
C PRO A 28 -6.35 -1.63 -13.17
N TYR A 29 -7.47 -1.91 -13.81
CA TYR A 29 -8.78 -1.94 -13.16
C TYR A 29 -9.23 -3.38 -12.95
N VAL A 30 -9.85 -3.65 -11.82
CA VAL A 30 -10.48 -4.92 -11.49
C VAL A 30 -11.99 -4.74 -11.57
N VAL A 31 -12.65 -5.59 -12.35
CA VAL A 31 -14.11 -5.63 -12.44
C VAL A 31 -14.60 -6.84 -11.67
N GLU A 32 -15.37 -6.62 -10.61
CA GLU A 32 -16.05 -7.69 -9.88
C GLU A 32 -17.45 -7.91 -10.44
N GLN A 33 -17.82 -9.16 -10.62
CA GLN A 33 -19.19 -9.57 -10.94
C GLN A 33 -19.78 -10.27 -9.72
N ASP A 34 -20.89 -9.73 -9.24
CA ASP A 34 -21.74 -10.40 -8.25
C ASP A 34 -23.17 -10.54 -8.80
N GLY A 35 -24.05 -11.21 -8.08
CA GLY A 35 -25.45 -11.40 -8.48
C GLY A 35 -26.26 -10.10 -8.56
N ARG A 36 -25.67 -8.93 -8.29
CA ARG A 36 -26.29 -7.60 -8.36
C ARG A 36 -25.73 -6.74 -9.49
N GLY A 37 -24.73 -7.22 -10.22
CA GLY A 37 -24.11 -6.52 -11.33
C GLY A 37 -22.59 -6.47 -11.28
N GLU A 38 -22.01 -5.51 -12.01
CA GLU A 38 -20.58 -5.31 -12.11
C GLU A 38 -20.15 -4.06 -11.35
N ARG A 39 -19.03 -4.14 -10.60
CA ARG A 39 -18.35 -3.01 -9.98
C ARG A 39 -16.91 -2.94 -10.43
N SER A 40 -16.46 -1.74 -10.78
CA SER A 40 -15.10 -1.48 -11.23
C SER A 40 -14.31 -0.74 -10.16
N TYR A 41 -13.09 -1.22 -9.90
CA TYR A 41 -12.12 -0.61 -8.99
C TYR A 41 -10.78 -0.50 -9.69
N ASP A 42 -10.00 0.56 -9.42
CA ASP A 42 -8.56 0.46 -9.70
C ASP A 42 -7.93 -0.59 -8.76
N ILE A 43 -6.74 -1.10 -9.12
CA ILE A 43 -6.13 -2.20 -8.35
C ILE A 43 -5.89 -1.84 -6.88
N TYR A 44 -5.47 -0.60 -6.59
CA TYR A 44 -5.21 -0.17 -5.22
C TYR A 44 -6.49 -0.06 -4.40
N SER A 45 -7.56 0.47 -4.98
CA SER A 45 -8.88 0.53 -4.33
C SER A 45 -9.45 -0.87 -4.07
N ARG A 46 -9.22 -1.81 -4.99
CA ARG A 46 -9.64 -3.21 -4.79
C ARG A 46 -8.85 -3.90 -3.67
N LEU A 47 -7.53 -3.68 -3.60
CA LEU A 47 -6.70 -4.20 -2.51
C LEU A 47 -7.10 -3.58 -1.17
N LEU A 48 -7.49 -2.31 -1.16
CA LEU A 48 -7.95 -1.63 0.05
C LEU A 48 -9.19 -2.29 0.66
N LYS A 49 -10.07 -2.88 -0.15
CA LYS A 49 -11.21 -3.67 0.36
C LYS A 49 -10.76 -4.85 1.21
N ASP A 50 -9.60 -5.42 0.92
CA ASP A 50 -9.00 -6.49 1.70
C ASP A 50 -8.03 -5.96 2.77
N ARG A 51 -8.11 -4.66 3.08
CA ARG A 51 -7.33 -3.97 4.10
C ARG A 51 -5.83 -3.96 3.80
N ILE A 52 -5.50 -3.93 2.51
CA ILE A 52 -4.12 -3.89 2.01
C ILE A 52 -3.79 -2.48 1.55
N ILE A 53 -2.72 -1.92 2.11
CA ILE A 53 -2.13 -0.64 1.72
C ILE A 53 -0.73 -0.91 1.16
N PHE A 54 -0.37 -0.23 0.08
CA PHE A 54 0.92 -0.40 -0.57
C PHE A 54 1.75 0.90 -0.46
N LEU A 55 2.89 0.80 0.21
CA LEU A 55 3.93 1.83 0.17
C LEU A 55 5.02 1.34 -0.78
N GLY A 56 4.85 1.61 -2.07
CA GLY A 56 5.67 1.09 -3.15
C GLY A 56 6.62 2.11 -3.77
N ASP A 57 6.94 3.19 -3.06
CA ASP A 57 7.77 4.28 -3.57
C ASP A 57 8.48 5.00 -2.43
N GLU A 58 9.16 6.10 -2.74
CA GLU A 58 9.79 6.98 -1.77
C GLU A 58 8.78 7.51 -0.74
N VAL A 59 9.22 7.65 0.50
CA VAL A 59 8.44 8.29 1.57
C VAL A 59 8.56 9.80 1.43
N ASN A 60 7.47 10.44 1.02
CA ASN A 60 7.33 11.88 0.92
C ASN A 60 5.95 12.33 1.41
N ASP A 61 5.67 13.63 1.38
CA ASP A 61 4.41 14.16 1.88
C ASP A 61 3.18 13.58 1.16
N GLN A 62 3.28 13.34 -0.15
CA GLN A 62 2.18 12.77 -0.93
C GLN A 62 1.94 11.29 -0.59
N THR A 63 2.98 10.47 -0.60
CA THR A 63 2.86 9.05 -0.30
C THR A 63 2.43 8.82 1.14
N ALA A 64 2.96 9.61 2.08
CA ALA A 64 2.56 9.56 3.49
C ALA A 64 1.09 9.94 3.68
N SER A 65 0.63 11.01 3.06
CA SER A 65 -0.76 11.46 3.16
C SER A 65 -1.74 10.40 2.62
N LEU A 66 -1.40 9.72 1.54
CA LEU A 66 -2.22 8.64 0.98
C LEU A 66 -2.27 7.43 1.91
N VAL A 67 -1.14 7.04 2.48
CA VAL A 67 -1.08 5.92 3.44
C VAL A 67 -1.88 6.24 4.70
N VAL A 68 -1.70 7.43 5.25
CA VAL A 68 -2.42 7.91 6.45
C VAL A 68 -3.93 7.93 6.19
N ALA A 69 -4.37 8.50 5.06
CA ALA A 69 -5.79 8.57 4.71
C ALA A 69 -6.41 7.17 4.59
N GLN A 70 -5.70 6.21 3.99
CA GLN A 70 -6.16 4.84 3.88
C GLN A 70 -6.24 4.14 5.24
N MET A 71 -5.27 4.36 6.12
CA MET A 71 -5.30 3.83 7.49
C MET A 71 -6.51 4.36 8.28
N LEU A 72 -6.77 5.65 8.19
CA LEU A 72 -7.92 6.27 8.87
C LEU A 72 -9.25 5.76 8.31
N PHE A 73 -9.33 5.56 7.01
CA PHE A 73 -10.51 4.96 6.37
C PHE A 73 -10.77 3.54 6.87
N LEU A 74 -9.73 2.70 6.90
CA LEU A 74 -9.84 1.31 7.35
C LEU A 74 -10.15 1.21 8.85
N GLU A 75 -9.59 2.10 9.66
CA GLU A 75 -9.91 2.20 11.10
C GLU A 75 -11.39 2.50 11.31
N ALA A 76 -11.94 3.44 10.54
CA ALA A 76 -13.36 3.78 10.61
C ALA A 76 -14.28 2.64 10.12
N ASP A 77 -13.81 1.88 9.14
CA ASP A 77 -14.55 0.73 8.59
C ASP A 77 -14.66 -0.42 9.61
N ASP A 78 -13.54 -0.85 10.16
CA ASP A 78 -13.49 -1.89 11.20
C ASP A 78 -12.20 -1.79 12.02
N PRO A 79 -12.26 -1.21 13.24
CA PRO A 79 -11.07 -1.07 14.08
C PRO A 79 -10.56 -2.38 14.70
N ASP A 80 -11.30 -3.48 14.59
CA ASP A 80 -10.94 -4.77 15.18
C ASP A 80 -10.21 -5.71 14.21
N LYS A 81 -10.09 -5.30 12.94
CA LYS A 81 -9.38 -6.08 11.91
C LYS A 81 -8.03 -5.47 11.59
N ASP A 82 -7.05 -6.33 11.36
CA ASP A 82 -5.71 -5.91 10.97
C ASP A 82 -5.68 -5.16 9.65
N ILE A 83 -4.77 -4.22 9.57
CA ILE A 83 -4.38 -3.54 8.34
C ILE A 83 -3.05 -4.14 7.88
N HIS A 84 -2.90 -4.40 6.59
CA HIS A 84 -1.69 -4.95 6.00
C HIS A 84 -0.97 -3.89 5.19
N LEU A 85 0.16 -3.42 5.70
CA LEU A 85 1.02 -2.44 5.03
C LEU A 85 2.18 -3.17 4.35
N TYR A 86 2.11 -3.25 3.03
CA TYR A 86 3.21 -3.77 2.19
C TYR A 86 4.19 -2.65 1.89
N ILE A 87 5.47 -2.89 2.13
CA ILE A 87 6.54 -1.91 2.00
C ILE A 87 7.55 -2.37 0.96
N ASN A 88 7.72 -1.55 -0.06
CA ASN A 88 8.80 -1.62 -1.04
C ASN A 88 9.31 -0.20 -1.28
N SER A 89 10.17 0.29 -0.39
CA SER A 89 10.55 1.70 -0.35
C SER A 89 12.03 1.88 0.00
N PRO A 90 12.72 2.79 -0.70
CA PRO A 90 14.10 3.17 -0.35
C PRO A 90 14.16 4.09 0.88
N GLY A 91 13.02 4.48 1.45
CA GLY A 91 12.92 5.47 2.49
C GLY A 91 12.60 6.86 1.94
N GLY A 92 13.02 7.89 2.63
CA GLY A 92 12.81 9.28 2.22
C GLY A 92 12.68 10.23 3.41
N SER A 93 11.68 11.10 3.37
CA SER A 93 11.47 12.11 4.41
C SER A 93 11.18 11.51 5.79
N VAL A 94 11.95 11.90 6.78
CA VAL A 94 11.74 11.49 8.18
C VAL A 94 10.40 12.02 8.70
N THR A 95 10.09 13.28 8.44
CA THR A 95 8.84 13.92 8.89
C THR A 95 7.61 13.21 8.30
N ALA A 96 7.66 12.91 7.00
CA ALA A 96 6.59 12.17 6.32
C ALA A 96 6.45 10.74 6.87
N GLY A 97 7.56 10.06 7.11
CA GLY A 97 7.57 8.74 7.72
C GLY A 97 7.01 8.73 9.14
N MET A 98 7.30 9.76 9.92
CA MET A 98 6.75 9.90 11.28
C MET A 98 5.24 10.13 11.27
N ALA A 99 4.69 10.77 10.24
CA ALA A 99 3.23 10.89 10.10
C ALA A 99 2.57 9.51 9.93
N ILE A 100 3.18 8.63 9.16
CA ILE A 100 2.71 7.24 9.03
C ILE A 100 2.85 6.50 10.36
N TYR A 101 4.02 6.58 10.99
CA TYR A 101 4.29 5.94 12.27
C TYR A 101 3.29 6.36 13.35
N ASP A 102 3.07 7.65 13.52
CA ASP A 102 2.15 8.17 14.53
C ASP A 102 0.71 7.68 14.26
N THR A 103 0.30 7.60 13.01
CA THR A 103 -1.00 7.06 12.64
C THR A 103 -1.11 5.58 13.01
N MET A 104 -0.07 4.79 12.73
CA MET A 104 -0.01 3.37 13.11
C MET A 104 -0.18 3.18 14.62
N GLN A 105 0.37 4.09 15.43
CA GLN A 105 0.25 4.05 16.89
C GLN A 105 -1.09 4.59 17.39
N TYR A 106 -1.67 5.55 16.69
CA TYR A 106 -2.90 6.23 17.08
C TYR A 106 -4.16 5.37 16.88
N ILE A 107 -4.23 4.62 15.78
CA ILE A 107 -5.38 3.78 15.46
C ILE A 107 -5.44 2.53 16.37
N LYS A 108 -6.64 2.00 16.58
CA LYS A 108 -6.86 0.79 17.37
C LYS A 108 -6.46 -0.47 16.60
N ALA A 109 -6.72 -0.51 15.29
CA ALA A 109 -6.40 -1.65 14.45
C ALA A 109 -4.88 -1.91 14.46
N ASP A 110 -4.49 -3.17 14.58
CA ASP A 110 -3.10 -3.57 14.42
C ASP A 110 -2.67 -3.42 12.96
N VAL A 111 -1.47 -2.90 12.75
CA VAL A 111 -0.86 -2.81 11.44
C VAL A 111 0.20 -3.90 11.30
N SER A 112 -0.07 -4.87 10.44
CA SER A 112 0.91 -5.86 10.00
C SER A 112 1.77 -5.23 8.90
N THR A 113 3.08 -5.38 8.99
CA THR A 113 4.02 -4.83 8.00
C THR A 113 4.72 -5.96 7.27
N ILE A 114 4.78 -5.87 5.94
CA ILE A 114 5.35 -6.89 5.07
C ILE A 114 6.33 -6.24 4.10
N CYS A 115 7.61 -6.60 4.18
CA CYS A 115 8.61 -6.16 3.21
C CYS A 115 8.57 -7.00 1.95
N ILE A 116 8.34 -6.33 0.81
CA ILE A 116 8.49 -6.88 -0.53
C ILE A 116 9.57 -6.10 -1.25
N GLY A 117 10.56 -6.77 -1.82
CA GLY A 117 11.67 -6.12 -2.49
C GLY A 117 12.63 -5.48 -1.51
N MET A 118 12.39 -4.24 -1.11
CA MET A 118 13.31 -3.51 -0.25
C MET A 118 12.57 -2.64 0.78
N ALA A 119 13.09 -2.61 2.01
CA ALA A 119 12.76 -1.62 3.01
C ALA A 119 14.06 -0.99 3.52
N ALA A 120 14.37 0.21 3.07
CA ALA A 120 15.60 0.91 3.43
C ALA A 120 15.31 2.20 4.20
N SER A 121 16.19 2.53 5.15
CA SER A 121 16.14 3.79 5.92
C SER A 121 14.77 3.97 6.60
N MET A 122 14.02 5.02 6.28
CA MET A 122 12.67 5.25 6.82
C MET A 122 11.70 4.08 6.49
N GLY A 123 11.88 3.40 5.36
CA GLY A 123 11.13 2.19 5.02
C GLY A 123 11.39 1.05 6.00
N ALA A 124 12.65 0.85 6.41
CA ALA A 124 13.00 -0.14 7.43
C ALA A 124 12.43 0.23 8.81
N PHE A 125 12.44 1.51 9.15
CA PHE A 125 11.82 2.01 10.38
C PHE A 125 10.32 1.69 10.42
N LEU A 126 9.60 1.97 9.35
CA LEU A 126 8.16 1.68 9.26
C LEU A 126 7.89 0.18 9.30
N LEU A 127 8.71 -0.63 8.66
CA LEU A 127 8.62 -2.09 8.75
C LEU A 127 8.75 -2.56 10.19
N SER A 128 9.71 -2.03 10.93
CA SER A 128 9.94 -2.37 12.34
C SER A 128 8.82 -1.88 13.27
N SER A 129 7.97 -0.98 12.80
CA SER A 129 6.90 -0.34 13.57
C SER A 129 5.58 -1.11 13.53
N GLY A 130 5.52 -2.20 12.80
CA GLY A 130 4.37 -3.10 12.78
C GLY A 130 4.06 -3.70 14.15
N ALA A 131 2.85 -4.19 14.34
CA ALA A 131 2.45 -4.83 15.59
C ALA A 131 3.34 -6.04 15.91
N PRO A 132 3.65 -6.29 17.20
CA PRO A 132 4.47 -7.43 17.60
C PRO A 132 3.93 -8.76 17.05
N GLY A 133 4.83 -9.56 16.45
CA GLY A 133 4.47 -10.83 15.82
C GLY A 133 3.83 -10.71 14.43
N LYS A 134 3.65 -9.47 13.92
CA LYS A 134 2.98 -9.18 12.64
C LYS A 134 3.91 -8.42 11.67
N ARG A 135 5.22 -8.56 11.82
CA ARG A 135 6.26 -7.98 10.97
C ARG A 135 6.88 -9.07 10.14
N LEU A 136 6.78 -8.97 8.84
CA LEU A 136 7.13 -10.01 7.90
C LEU A 136 8.05 -9.47 6.80
N ALA A 137 8.88 -10.35 6.25
CA ALA A 137 9.65 -10.06 5.04
C ALA A 137 9.59 -11.29 4.13
N LEU A 138 9.43 -11.05 2.83
CA LEU A 138 9.50 -12.14 1.86
C LEU A 138 10.95 -12.64 1.73
N PRO A 139 11.17 -13.89 1.29
CA PRO A 139 12.50 -14.54 1.37
C PRO A 139 13.63 -13.80 0.65
N ASN A 140 13.34 -13.06 -0.40
CA ASN A 140 14.33 -12.31 -1.18
C ASN A 140 14.30 -10.81 -0.90
N ALA A 141 13.58 -10.37 0.14
CA ALA A 141 13.50 -8.97 0.50
C ALA A 141 14.81 -8.51 1.16
N GLU A 142 15.19 -7.25 0.89
CA GLU A 142 16.31 -6.58 1.52
C GLU A 142 15.82 -5.57 2.55
N ILE A 143 16.45 -5.56 3.70
CA ILE A 143 16.20 -4.58 4.75
C ILE A 143 17.51 -3.86 5.04
N MET A 144 17.52 -2.53 4.87
CA MET A 144 18.72 -1.72 5.02
C MET A 144 18.52 -0.65 6.09
N ILE A 145 19.43 -0.64 7.05
CA ILE A 145 19.54 0.42 8.06
C ILE A 145 20.93 1.04 7.91
N HIS A 146 20.99 2.36 7.89
CA HIS A 146 22.24 3.09 7.83
C HIS A 146 22.25 4.24 8.81
N GLN A 147 23.44 4.72 9.13
CA GLN A 147 23.59 5.92 9.97
C GLN A 147 22.99 7.14 9.25
N PRO A 148 22.43 8.10 10.00
CA PRO A 148 22.03 9.39 9.43
C PRO A 148 23.21 10.07 8.76
N SER A 149 22.98 10.59 7.56
CA SER A 149 23.98 11.39 6.83
C SER A 149 23.98 12.83 7.30
#